data_fbc0df0a910721d78c90b93b491e3d8e
#
_entry.id   fbc0df0a910721d78c90b93b491e3d8e
#
_cell.length_a   1.000
_cell.length_b   1.000
_cell.length_c   1.000
_cell.angle_alpha   90.00
_cell.angle_beta   90.00
_cell.angle_gamma   90.00
#
_symmetry.space_group_name_H-M   'P 1'
#
loop_
_entity.id
_entity.type
_entity.pdbx_description
1 polymer ?
#
loop_
_entity_poly.entity_id
_entity_poly.type
_entity_poly.pdbx_seq_one_letter_code
_entity_poly.pdbx_strand_id
1 'polypeptide(L)'
;MQAMNPTRQRALKELRRMVLDALGEYEAEVWLFGSCARGEVRQHSDIDIGILPRDDLPPGFFGELAADIEESSVPYDVDLVDLRRAASSLVEEIRREGIPWRK
;
A
#
# COMPACT_ATOMS: atom_id res chain seq x y z
N MET A 1 -13.45 14.51 -15.88
CA MET A 1 -12.48 14.07 -14.90
C MET A 1 -13.11 13.18 -13.86
N GLN A 2 -12.50 12.07 -13.63
CA GLN A 2 -12.99 11.08 -12.66
C GLN A 2 -12.36 11.35 -11.30
N ALA A 3 -13.16 11.80 -10.37
CA ALA A 3 -12.69 11.88 -8.98
C ALA A 3 -12.90 10.52 -8.32
N MET A 4 -11.97 10.13 -7.47
CA MET A 4 -12.13 8.94 -6.66
C MET A 4 -13.33 9.13 -5.72
N ASN A 5 -14.17 8.11 -5.57
CA ASN A 5 -15.36 8.27 -4.72
C ASN A 5 -14.94 8.46 -3.25
N PRO A 6 -15.79 9.11 -2.44
CA PRO A 6 -15.44 9.42 -1.05
C PRO A 6 -15.10 8.21 -0.19
N THR A 7 -15.76 7.07 -0.43
CA THR A 7 -15.47 5.85 0.32
C THR A 7 -14.05 5.37 0.06
N ARG A 8 -13.64 5.40 -1.21
CA ARG A 8 -12.29 4.99 -1.57
C ARG A 8 -11.24 5.95 -1.02
N GLN A 9 -11.51 7.25 -1.06
CA GLN A 9 -10.61 8.24 -0.49
C GLN A 9 -10.39 8.03 1.00
N ARG A 10 -11.48 7.74 1.73
CA ARG A 10 -11.38 7.45 3.17
C ARG A 10 -10.59 6.18 3.43
N ALA A 11 -10.84 5.15 2.60
CA ALA A 11 -10.11 3.89 2.73
C ALA A 11 -8.61 4.10 2.53
N LEU A 12 -8.22 4.84 1.50
CA LEU A 12 -6.81 5.10 1.24
C LEU A 12 -6.16 5.92 2.35
N LYS A 13 -6.88 6.89 2.89
CA LYS A 13 -6.40 7.70 4.00
C LYS A 13 -6.18 6.87 5.25
N GLU A 14 -7.13 5.99 5.56
CA GLU A 14 -7.03 5.08 6.70
C GLU A 14 -5.89 4.09 6.52
N LEU A 15 -5.76 3.52 5.32
CA LEU A 15 -4.69 2.57 5.03
C LEU A 15 -3.32 3.24 5.16
N ARG A 16 -3.19 4.46 4.65
CA ARG A 16 -1.95 5.20 4.79
C ARG A 16 -1.58 5.38 6.25
N ARG A 17 -2.54 5.78 7.06
CA ARG A 17 -2.34 5.95 8.50
C ARG A 17 -1.89 4.65 9.15
N MET A 18 -2.60 3.55 8.85
CA MET A 18 -2.28 2.25 9.44
C MET A 18 -0.88 1.78 9.08
N VAL A 19 -0.52 1.91 7.81
CA VAL A 19 0.80 1.47 7.33
C VAL A 19 1.91 2.31 7.96
N LEU A 20 1.76 3.64 7.94
CA LEU A 20 2.79 4.52 8.49
C LEU A 20 2.91 4.39 10.01
N ASP A 21 1.79 4.19 10.71
CA ASP A 21 1.82 3.94 12.15
C ASP A 21 2.53 2.62 12.47
N ALA A 22 2.25 1.58 11.70
CA ALA A 22 2.88 0.28 11.90
C ALA A 22 4.38 0.36 11.67
N LEU A 23 4.82 1.12 10.67
CA LEU A 23 6.25 1.29 10.40
C LEU A 23 6.94 2.13 11.48
N GLY A 24 6.24 3.11 12.04
CA GLY A 24 6.80 3.96 13.07
C GLY A 24 8.12 4.57 12.62
N GLU A 25 9.20 4.25 13.34
CA GLU A 25 10.54 4.78 13.06
C GLU A 25 11.35 3.92 12.08
N TYR A 26 10.86 2.76 11.70
CA TYR A 26 11.55 1.93 10.71
C TYR A 26 11.55 2.64 9.36
N GLU A 27 12.70 2.69 8.72
CA GLU A 27 12.81 3.32 7.42
C GLU A 27 12.33 2.39 6.33
N ALA A 28 11.45 2.91 5.49
CA ALA A 28 10.91 2.16 4.37
C ALA A 28 10.29 3.12 3.37
N GLU A 29 10.32 2.74 2.10
CA GLU A 29 9.49 3.40 1.10
C GLU A 29 8.12 2.73 1.11
N VAL A 30 7.08 3.53 0.94
CA VAL A 30 5.70 3.02 0.83
C VAL A 30 5.06 3.62 -0.41
N TRP A 31 4.49 2.75 -1.23
CA TRP A 31 3.94 3.14 -2.52
C TRP A 31 2.56 2.53 -2.72
N LEU A 32 1.62 3.37 -3.16
CA LEU A 32 0.35 2.89 -3.70
C LEU A 32 0.56 2.65 -5.19
N PHE A 33 0.23 1.47 -5.68
CA PHE A 33 0.47 1.14 -7.07
C PHE A 33 -0.68 0.31 -7.66
N GLY A 34 -0.49 -0.12 -8.90
CA GLY A 34 -1.51 -0.90 -9.59
C GLY A 34 -2.63 -0.02 -10.13
N SER A 35 -3.80 -0.60 -10.34
CA SER A 35 -4.92 0.09 -10.97
C SER A 35 -5.41 1.30 -10.17
N CYS A 36 -5.33 1.22 -8.85
CA CYS A 36 -5.76 2.33 -8.00
C CYS A 36 -4.88 3.56 -8.19
N ALA A 37 -3.57 3.37 -8.28
CA ALA A 37 -2.64 4.48 -8.49
C ALA A 37 -2.80 5.12 -9.86
N ARG A 38 -3.18 4.32 -10.86
CA ARG A 38 -3.40 4.83 -12.22
C ARG A 38 -4.79 5.43 -12.43
N GLY A 39 -5.62 5.41 -11.40
CA GLY A 39 -6.97 5.93 -11.51
C GLY A 39 -7.95 5.01 -12.23
N GLU A 40 -7.53 3.81 -12.57
CA GLU A 40 -8.40 2.81 -13.17
C GLU A 40 -9.27 2.20 -12.07
N VAL A 41 -10.57 2.29 -12.22
CA VAL A 41 -11.49 1.72 -11.24
C VAL A 41 -12.15 0.50 -11.86
N ARG A 42 -11.90 -0.66 -11.26
CA ARG A 42 -12.55 -1.90 -11.63
C ARG A 42 -13.50 -2.28 -10.50
N GLN A 43 -14.51 -3.03 -10.83
CA GLN A 43 -15.56 -3.39 -9.89
C GLN A 43 -15.01 -4.12 -8.65
N HIS A 44 -13.98 -4.93 -8.82
CA HIS A 44 -13.35 -5.68 -7.75
C HIS A 44 -11.87 -5.35 -7.64
N SER A 45 -11.55 -4.06 -7.77
CA SER A 45 -10.16 -3.64 -7.71
C SER A 45 -9.60 -3.78 -6.31
N ASP A 46 -8.49 -4.46 -6.20
CA ASP A 46 -7.73 -4.48 -4.97
C ASP A 46 -6.92 -3.20 -4.86
N ILE A 47 -6.56 -2.87 -3.64
CA ILE A 47 -5.63 -1.80 -3.37
C ILE A 47 -4.27 -2.44 -3.16
N ASP A 48 -3.30 -2.04 -3.97
CA ASP A 48 -1.96 -2.60 -3.91
C ASP A 48 -1.03 -1.62 -3.20
N ILE A 49 -0.41 -2.07 -2.12
CA ILE A 49 0.53 -1.27 -1.34
C ILE A 49 1.87 -1.99 -1.32
N GLY A 50 2.89 -1.32 -1.83
CA GLY A 50 4.25 -1.85 -1.82
C GLY A 50 5.06 -1.20 -0.72
N ILE A 51 5.78 -2.02 0.04
CA ILE A 51 6.67 -1.55 1.10
C ILE A 51 8.08 -2.04 0.80
N LEU A 52 9.01 -1.11 0.66
CA LEU A 52 10.42 -1.43 0.47
C LEU A 52 11.19 -1.02 1.72
N PRO A 53 11.37 -1.96 2.67
CA PRO A 53 12.08 -1.66 3.90
C PRO A 53 13.56 -1.39 3.66
N ARG A 54 14.10 -0.40 4.35
CA ARG A 54 15.53 -0.14 4.43
C ARG A 54 16.11 -0.64 5.73
N ASP A 55 15.26 -0.77 6.75
CA ASP A 55 15.62 -1.38 8.03
C ASP A 55 15.09 -2.80 8.10
N ASP A 56 15.62 -3.58 9.00
CA ASP A 56 15.08 -4.90 9.31
C ASP A 56 13.77 -4.72 10.09
N LEU A 57 12.69 -5.21 9.52
CA LEU A 57 11.40 -5.17 10.19
C LEU A 57 11.25 -6.36 11.13
N PRO A 58 10.42 -6.23 12.18
CA PRO A 58 10.19 -7.35 13.09
C PRO A 58 9.62 -8.55 12.37
N PRO A 59 9.90 -9.78 12.84
CA PRO A 59 9.29 -10.97 12.28
C PRO A 59 7.77 -10.87 12.31
N GLY A 60 7.14 -11.26 11.21
CA GLY A 60 5.67 -11.24 11.13
C GLY A 60 5.07 -9.88 10.83
N PHE A 61 5.89 -8.86 10.56
CA PHE A 61 5.40 -7.50 10.31
C PHE A 61 4.31 -7.46 9.25
N PHE A 62 4.56 -8.04 8.09
CA PHE A 62 3.58 -8.00 6.98
C PHE A 62 2.31 -8.76 7.33
N GLY A 63 2.44 -9.90 7.98
CA GLY A 63 1.29 -10.70 8.38
C GLY A 63 0.40 -9.99 9.41
N GLU A 64 1.03 -9.36 10.40
CA GLU A 64 0.29 -8.61 11.42
C GLU A 64 -0.40 -7.39 10.83
N LEU A 65 0.29 -6.66 9.96
CA LEU A 65 -0.30 -5.50 9.31
C LEU A 65 -1.45 -5.90 8.41
N ALA A 66 -1.31 -6.99 7.65
CA ALA A 66 -2.38 -7.49 6.80
C ALA A 66 -3.60 -7.90 7.64
N ALA A 67 -3.38 -8.55 8.79
CA ALA A 67 -4.47 -8.92 9.68
C ALA A 67 -5.18 -7.70 10.24
N ASP A 68 -4.43 -6.69 10.65
CA ASP A 68 -5.00 -5.44 11.17
C ASP A 68 -5.86 -4.75 10.10
N ILE A 69 -5.39 -4.73 8.87
CA ILE A 69 -6.14 -4.13 7.76
C ILE A 69 -7.43 -4.93 7.51
N GLU A 70 -7.34 -6.26 7.53
CA GLU A 70 -8.50 -7.12 7.32
C GLU A 70 -9.56 -6.91 8.39
N GLU A 71 -9.14 -6.67 9.63
CA GLU A 71 -10.04 -6.40 10.74
C GLU A 71 -10.56 -4.96 10.78
N SER A 72 -10.00 -4.09 9.96
CA SER A 72 -10.40 -2.68 9.92
C SER A 72 -11.71 -2.50 9.18
N SER A 73 -12.21 -1.26 9.16
CA SER A 73 -13.43 -0.91 8.44
C SER A 73 -13.21 -0.66 6.95
N VAL A 74 -12.00 -0.88 6.45
CA VAL A 74 -11.70 -0.70 5.03
C VAL A 74 -12.46 -1.73 4.20
N PRO A 75 -13.35 -1.31 3.30
CA PRO A 75 -14.24 -2.23 2.58
C PRO A 75 -13.64 -2.77 1.28
N TYR A 76 -12.31 -2.77 1.16
CA TYR A 76 -11.61 -3.22 -0.05
C TYR A 76 -10.60 -4.28 0.33
N ASP A 77 -10.34 -5.18 -0.60
CA ASP A 77 -9.22 -6.11 -0.48
C ASP A 77 -7.92 -5.33 -0.65
N VAL A 78 -6.98 -5.58 0.24
CA VAL A 78 -5.69 -4.89 0.21
C VAL A 78 -4.59 -5.91 0.09
N ASP A 79 -3.72 -5.71 -0.89
CA ASP A 79 -2.56 -6.56 -1.11
C ASP A 79 -1.31 -5.81 -0.65
N LEU A 80 -0.65 -6.34 0.37
CA LEU A 80 0.62 -5.81 0.86
C LEU A 80 1.76 -6.58 0.21
N VAL A 81 2.62 -5.86 -0.49
CA VAL A 81 3.73 -6.49 -1.21
C VAL A 81 5.05 -6.07 -0.59
N ASP A 82 5.86 -7.07 -0.23
CA ASP A 82 7.23 -6.84 0.22
C ASP A 82 8.11 -6.63 -1.02
N LEU A 83 8.46 -5.39 -1.29
CA LEU A 83 9.19 -5.04 -2.51
C LEU A 83 10.63 -5.55 -2.52
N ARG A 84 11.16 -6.03 -1.38
CA ARG A 84 12.47 -6.69 -1.37
C ARG A 84 12.44 -7.99 -2.17
N ARG A 85 11.27 -8.60 -2.29
CA ARG A 85 11.09 -9.88 -3.00
C ARG A 85 10.61 -9.68 -4.43
N ALA A 86 10.33 -8.45 -4.82
CA ALA A 86 9.86 -8.15 -6.16
C ALA A 86 11.03 -8.02 -7.13
N ALA A 87 10.76 -8.28 -8.41
CA ALA A 87 11.76 -8.04 -9.44
C ALA A 87 12.11 -6.56 -9.51
N SER A 88 13.37 -6.25 -9.78
CA SER A 88 13.83 -4.85 -9.85
C SER A 88 13.05 -4.04 -10.88
N SER A 89 12.66 -4.66 -11.99
CA SER A 89 11.85 -3.99 -13.01
C SER A 89 10.49 -3.55 -12.47
N LEU A 90 9.88 -4.37 -11.62
CA LEU A 90 8.61 -4.01 -11.01
C LEU A 90 8.79 -2.85 -10.03
N VAL A 91 9.85 -2.88 -9.23
CA VAL A 91 10.14 -1.80 -8.29
C VAL A 91 10.34 -0.48 -9.03
N GLU A 92 11.08 -0.52 -10.14
CA GLU A 92 11.30 0.68 -10.96
C GLU A 92 10.00 1.21 -11.55
N GLU A 93 9.13 0.32 -12.02
CA GLU A 93 7.83 0.71 -12.54
C GLU A 93 6.97 1.37 -11.46
N ILE A 94 6.98 0.79 -10.27
CA ILE A 94 6.24 1.35 -9.14
C ILE A 94 6.75 2.75 -8.79
N ARG A 95 8.06 2.92 -8.76
CA ARG A 95 8.65 4.24 -8.47
C ARG A 95 8.32 5.27 -9.54
N ARG A 96 8.14 4.84 -10.77
CA ARG A 96 7.82 5.75 -11.88
C ARG A 96 6.34 6.09 -11.92
N GLU A 97 5.48 5.12 -11.69
CA GLU A 97 4.04 5.27 -11.89
C GLU A 97 3.21 5.29 -10.62
N GLY A 98 3.75 4.81 -9.51
CA GLY A 98 3.03 4.72 -8.25
C GLY A 98 2.94 6.05 -7.53
N ILE A 99 2.14 6.05 -6.48
CA ILE A 99 1.96 7.23 -5.62
C ILE A 99 2.73 6.97 -4.33
N PRO A 100 3.76 7.78 -4.03
CA PRO A 100 4.52 7.57 -2.80
C PRO A 100 3.76 8.05 -1.58
N TRP A 101 3.69 7.20 -0.57
CA TRP A 101 3.19 7.59 0.75
C TRP A 101 4.35 7.93 1.67
N ARG A 102 5.51 7.34 1.42
CA ARG A 102 6.76 7.64 2.13
C ARG A 102 7.92 7.26 1.21
N LYS A 103 8.88 8.13 1.08
CA LYS A 103 10.08 7.86 0.27
C LYS A 103 11.29 7.54 1.11
#